data_2275fd7ca32239b1bfb2dd3dede2ceb7
#
_entry.id   2275fd7ca32239b1bfb2dd3dede2ceb7
#
_cell.length_a   1.000
_cell.length_b   1.000
_cell.length_c   1.000
_cell.angle_alpha   90.00
_cell.angle_beta   90.00
_cell.angle_gamma   90.00
#
_symmetry.space_group_name_H-M   'P 1'
#
loop_
_entity.id
_entity.type
_entity.pdbx_description
1 polymer ?
#
loop_
_entity_poly.entity_id
_entity_poly.type
_entity_poly.pdbx_seq_one_letter_code
_entity_poly.pdbx_strand_id
1 'polypeptide(L)'
;MMQPMRWLLVPLLLVACEAPPHLTNADGGTLCASAGSAWPEADALFQRDPAWLGADAAYTVDLGKARVLWLFGDTFIARGAVRQRTDAYFIRNSAALQSGSYDPSAASAKFAWKTGGTPSSWFPENGTSWHWPAGGVRLTTRLLLFWTIIHPASNAFGFEAAGPRVVSVDSPDSDPSSWAFTDVKFPTPAFPVALQAPVVSGTYLFVYAIREPGDHHVYIARVPLKGAEVGDFSGTTWYTPDRGWQDVANLGGEPAVVFPGAGTDNAPEFSVQAQKDGTFLAVQSVGFGATQIAVRTAPAPEGPWTAPCAVFQPSESSAQGAFVYAGKGHPGLLGADVVATYAANSLTSGKVLTDMSLYFPRFVKLTAP
;
A
#
# COMPACT_ATOMS: atom_id res chain seq x y z
N MET A 1 65.02 48.84 -22.84
CA MET A 1 64.72 47.58 -23.54
C MET A 1 63.74 46.83 -22.68
N MET A 2 62.44 46.92 -22.97
CA MET A 2 61.39 46.24 -22.24
C MET A 2 60.97 45.03 -23.06
N GLN A 3 61.04 43.83 -22.45
CA GLN A 3 60.52 42.60 -23.02
C GLN A 3 59.00 42.48 -22.79
N PRO A 4 58.22 42.00 -23.75
CA PRO A 4 56.78 41.83 -23.58
C PRO A 4 56.43 40.52 -22.83
N MET A 5 55.55 40.66 -21.87
CA MET A 5 54.99 39.60 -21.04
C MET A 5 54.00 38.76 -21.90
N ARG A 6 54.30 37.46 -22.11
CA ARG A 6 53.44 36.49 -22.78
C ARG A 6 52.36 36.03 -21.82
N TRP A 7 51.12 36.31 -22.15
CA TRP A 7 49.94 35.72 -21.50
C TRP A 7 49.74 34.28 -22.00
N LEU A 8 49.87 33.28 -21.11
CA LEU A 8 49.47 31.89 -21.34
C LEU A 8 47.95 31.80 -21.16
N LEU A 9 47.24 31.62 -22.26
CA LEU A 9 45.83 31.17 -22.25
C LEU A 9 45.79 29.72 -21.85
N VAL A 10 45.25 29.46 -20.64
CA VAL A 10 44.88 28.10 -20.21
C VAL A 10 43.48 27.83 -20.75
N PRO A 11 43.26 26.79 -21.57
CA PRO A 11 41.91 26.45 -21.99
C PRO A 11 41.15 25.86 -20.80
N LEU A 12 40.04 26.51 -20.42
CA LEU A 12 39.06 25.98 -19.48
C LEU A 12 38.37 24.80 -20.20
N LEU A 13 38.73 23.57 -19.81
CA LEU A 13 37.99 22.37 -20.16
C LEU A 13 36.65 22.43 -19.38
N LEU A 14 35.59 22.82 -20.08
CA LEU A 14 34.20 22.57 -19.63
C LEU A 14 33.98 21.06 -19.66
N VAL A 15 34.10 20.41 -18.51
CA VAL A 15 33.55 19.07 -18.31
C VAL A 15 32.04 19.24 -18.33
N ALA A 16 31.44 18.92 -19.47
CA ALA A 16 29.99 18.74 -19.53
C ALA A 16 29.64 17.58 -18.57
N CYS A 17 28.97 17.85 -17.48
CA CYS A 17 28.26 16.81 -16.73
C CYS A 17 27.22 16.23 -17.69
N GLU A 18 27.53 15.11 -18.32
CA GLU A 18 26.50 14.29 -18.97
C GLU A 18 25.54 13.84 -17.88
N ALA A 19 24.26 14.18 -18.06
CA ALA A 19 23.19 13.61 -17.23
C ALA A 19 23.29 12.08 -17.30
N PRO A 20 23.09 11.37 -16.18
CA PRO A 20 23.13 9.91 -16.19
C PRO A 20 22.12 9.39 -17.22
N PRO A 21 22.42 8.30 -17.92
CA PRO A 21 21.54 7.77 -18.94
C PRO A 21 20.17 7.47 -18.31
N HIS A 22 19.11 8.02 -18.90
CA HIS A 22 17.74 7.68 -18.51
C HIS A 22 17.52 6.19 -18.76
N LEU A 23 17.36 5.44 -17.68
CA LEU A 23 16.95 4.04 -17.78
C LEU A 23 15.51 4.02 -18.31
N THR A 24 15.26 3.23 -19.34
CA THR A 24 13.92 3.02 -19.90
C THR A 24 13.40 1.66 -19.47
N ASN A 25 12.11 1.58 -19.21
CA ASN A 25 11.41 0.32 -18.98
C ASN A 25 11.44 -0.56 -20.24
N ALA A 26 11.14 -1.85 -20.09
CA ALA A 26 10.93 -2.77 -21.21
C ALA A 26 9.88 -2.25 -22.21
N ASP A 27 8.92 -1.42 -21.74
CA ASP A 27 7.86 -0.79 -22.54
C ASP A 27 8.21 0.65 -23.00
N GLY A 28 9.47 1.08 -22.84
CA GLY A 28 9.95 2.42 -23.26
C GLY A 28 9.61 3.57 -22.31
N GLY A 29 9.02 3.31 -21.12
CA GLY A 29 8.76 4.31 -20.09
C GLY A 29 10.04 4.81 -19.42
N THR A 30 10.06 6.07 -18.98
CA THR A 30 11.20 6.66 -18.27
C THR A 30 11.22 6.15 -16.83
N LEU A 31 12.33 5.57 -16.38
CA LEU A 31 12.56 5.32 -14.96
C LEU A 31 12.81 6.65 -14.24
N CYS A 32 12.26 6.79 -13.03
CA CYS A 32 12.58 7.94 -12.17
C CYS A 32 14.06 7.97 -11.83
N ALA A 33 14.59 9.15 -11.61
CA ALA A 33 15.94 9.33 -11.08
C ALA A 33 16.11 8.70 -9.68
N SER A 34 15.01 8.40 -8.99
CA SER A 34 14.97 7.70 -7.71
C SER A 34 15.11 6.19 -7.92
N ALA A 35 16.11 5.59 -7.30
CA ALA A 35 16.34 4.15 -7.36
C ALA A 35 15.83 3.47 -6.09
N GLY A 36 15.11 2.35 -6.26
CA GLY A 36 14.80 1.44 -5.17
C GLY A 36 15.87 0.35 -5.02
N SER A 37 16.01 -0.16 -3.81
CA SER A 37 16.84 -1.32 -3.51
C SER A 37 16.12 -2.30 -2.58
N ALA A 38 16.30 -3.61 -2.81
CA ALA A 38 15.79 -4.63 -1.90
C ALA A 38 16.38 -4.45 -0.49
N TRP A 39 15.60 -4.82 0.54
CA TRP A 39 16.02 -4.71 1.93
C TRP A 39 15.84 -6.04 2.70
N PRO A 40 16.69 -7.06 2.42
CA PRO A 40 16.55 -8.39 3.00
C PRO A 40 16.63 -8.44 4.53
N GLU A 41 17.37 -7.50 5.17
CA GLU A 41 17.47 -7.45 6.62
C GLU A 41 16.11 -7.13 7.26
N ALA A 42 15.29 -6.33 6.61
CA ALA A 42 13.94 -6.02 7.06
C ALA A 42 12.96 -7.19 6.81
N ASP A 43 13.15 -7.99 5.75
CA ASP A 43 12.30 -9.15 5.44
C ASP A 43 12.25 -10.14 6.61
N ALA A 44 13.32 -10.21 7.41
CA ALA A 44 13.39 -11.04 8.61
C ALA A 44 12.28 -10.75 9.62
N LEU A 45 11.69 -9.53 9.63
CA LEU A 45 10.57 -9.17 10.51
C LEU A 45 9.40 -10.15 10.37
N PHE A 46 9.10 -10.58 9.15
CA PHE A 46 7.99 -11.47 8.83
C PHE A 46 8.34 -12.96 8.84
N GLN A 47 9.61 -13.30 9.01
CA GLN A 47 10.09 -14.69 8.94
C GLN A 47 10.39 -15.29 10.31
N ARG A 48 10.37 -14.49 11.39
CA ARG A 48 10.77 -14.93 12.74
C ARG A 48 9.74 -15.78 13.44
N ASP A 49 8.43 -15.55 13.17
CA ASP A 49 7.38 -16.36 13.79
C ASP A 49 7.24 -17.69 13.06
N PRO A 50 7.46 -18.84 13.74
CA PRO A 50 7.36 -20.15 13.10
C PRO A 50 5.94 -20.54 12.70
N ALA A 51 4.92 -19.95 13.34
CA ALA A 51 3.52 -20.26 13.05
C ALA A 51 2.97 -19.46 11.88
N TRP A 52 3.48 -18.26 11.61
CA TRP A 52 3.06 -17.43 10.48
C TRP A 52 3.89 -17.77 9.24
N LEU A 53 3.25 -18.35 8.21
CA LEU A 53 3.93 -18.90 7.05
C LEU A 53 3.86 -17.99 5.81
N GLY A 54 3.37 -16.78 5.97
CA GLY A 54 3.30 -15.78 4.92
C GLY A 54 1.87 -15.34 4.59
N ALA A 55 1.80 -14.16 4.01
CA ALA A 55 0.60 -13.49 3.53
C ALA A 55 0.97 -12.42 2.51
N ASP A 56 -0.06 -11.83 1.90
CA ASP A 56 0.04 -10.67 1.03
C ASP A 56 -0.54 -9.40 1.68
N ALA A 57 -0.87 -8.41 0.85
CA ALA A 57 -1.34 -7.07 1.22
C ALA A 57 -0.30 -6.25 1.99
N ALA A 58 -0.09 -6.49 3.29
CA ALA A 58 0.89 -5.78 4.14
C ALA A 58 0.67 -4.27 4.27
N TYR A 59 -0.53 -3.84 4.66
CA TYR A 59 -0.78 -2.44 5.00
C TYR A 59 -0.27 -2.10 6.40
N THR A 60 0.13 -0.84 6.63
CA THR A 60 0.58 -0.37 7.94
C THR A 60 -0.27 0.77 8.48
N VAL A 61 -0.34 0.84 9.81
CA VAL A 61 -0.85 2.01 10.53
C VAL A 61 0.11 2.33 11.67
N ASP A 62 0.63 3.55 11.69
CA ASP A 62 1.40 4.03 12.84
C ASP A 62 0.47 4.24 14.04
N LEU A 63 0.69 3.48 15.11
CA LEU A 63 -0.05 3.60 16.37
C LEU A 63 0.64 4.52 17.37
N GLY A 64 1.78 5.10 16.99
CA GLY A 64 2.62 5.89 17.88
C GLY A 64 3.52 5.05 18.81
N LYS A 65 4.54 5.70 19.42
CA LYS A 65 5.44 5.08 20.40
C LYS A 65 6.19 3.84 19.87
N ALA A 66 6.66 3.92 18.60
CA ALA A 66 7.30 2.82 17.88
C ALA A 66 6.45 1.53 17.82
N ARG A 67 5.12 1.70 17.74
CA ARG A 67 4.17 0.62 17.50
C ARG A 67 3.53 0.82 16.13
N VAL A 68 3.61 -0.20 15.29
CA VAL A 68 3.02 -0.20 13.94
C VAL A 68 2.13 -1.43 13.79
N LEU A 69 0.87 -1.20 13.46
CA LEU A 69 -0.04 -2.27 13.09
C LEU A 69 0.22 -2.67 11.64
N TRP A 70 0.40 -3.94 11.40
CA TRP A 70 0.41 -4.56 10.09
C TRP A 70 -0.89 -5.29 9.85
N LEU A 71 -1.45 -5.15 8.66
CA LEU A 71 -2.67 -5.83 8.22
C LEU A 71 -2.34 -6.63 6.96
N PHE A 72 -2.66 -7.92 6.99
CA PHE A 72 -2.39 -8.86 5.91
C PHE A 72 -3.70 -9.43 5.34
N GLY A 73 -3.67 -9.77 4.06
CA GLY A 73 -4.71 -10.52 3.38
C GLY A 73 -4.65 -12.02 3.68
N ASP A 74 -4.93 -12.82 2.69
CA ASP A 74 -4.91 -14.28 2.79
C ASP A 74 -3.61 -14.77 3.43
N THR A 75 -3.71 -15.60 4.45
CA THR A 75 -2.60 -15.94 5.33
C THR A 75 -2.50 -17.43 5.58
N PHE A 76 -1.29 -17.98 5.53
CA PHE A 76 -0.99 -19.35 5.91
C PHE A 76 -0.50 -19.44 7.35
N ILE A 77 -1.13 -20.32 8.16
CA ILE A 77 -0.79 -20.58 9.57
C ILE A 77 -0.36 -22.03 9.72
N ALA A 78 0.79 -22.28 10.33
CA ALA A 78 1.32 -23.62 10.53
C ALA A 78 0.40 -24.48 11.40
N ARG A 79 0.22 -25.77 11.05
CA ARG A 79 -0.49 -26.75 11.89
C ARG A 79 0.38 -27.33 13.00
N GLY A 80 1.68 -27.25 12.88
CA GLY A 80 2.63 -27.84 13.82
C GLY A 80 3.99 -27.18 13.74
N ALA A 81 5.01 -27.85 14.25
CA ALA A 81 6.37 -27.33 14.33
C ALA A 81 7.08 -27.23 12.95
N VAL A 82 6.60 -27.94 11.94
CA VAL A 82 7.19 -27.93 10.60
C VAL A 82 6.66 -26.72 9.84
N ARG A 83 7.57 -25.89 9.35
CA ARG A 83 7.24 -24.72 8.51
C ARG A 83 6.97 -25.16 7.07
N GLN A 84 5.74 -25.52 6.76
CA GLN A 84 5.30 -25.91 5.42
C GLN A 84 3.87 -25.44 5.16
N ARG A 85 3.59 -24.99 3.93
CA ARG A 85 2.24 -24.54 3.54
C ARG A 85 1.38 -25.67 2.99
N THR A 86 1.95 -26.81 2.59
CA THR A 86 1.20 -27.96 2.07
C THR A 86 0.21 -28.55 3.08
N ASP A 87 0.44 -28.32 4.37
CA ASP A 87 -0.44 -28.75 5.47
C ASP A 87 -0.74 -27.56 6.42
N ALA A 88 -0.90 -26.35 5.89
CA ALA A 88 -1.21 -25.18 6.69
C ALA A 88 -2.72 -24.95 6.81
N TYR A 89 -3.12 -24.19 7.84
CA TYR A 89 -4.40 -23.52 7.81
C TYR A 89 -4.32 -22.33 6.88
N PHE A 90 -5.40 -22.05 6.18
CA PHE A 90 -5.55 -20.88 5.31
C PHE A 90 -6.67 -20.00 5.87
N ILE A 91 -6.34 -18.77 6.23
CA ILE A 91 -7.28 -17.78 6.79
C ILE A 91 -7.28 -16.53 5.91
N ARG A 92 -8.37 -15.77 5.93
CA ARG A 92 -8.59 -14.66 4.98
C ARG A 92 -7.92 -13.35 5.35
N ASN A 93 -7.47 -13.22 6.59
CA ASN A 93 -6.65 -12.08 7.03
C ASN A 93 -5.97 -12.38 8.36
N SER A 94 -4.87 -11.69 8.60
CA SER A 94 -4.18 -11.66 9.88
C SER A 94 -3.66 -10.25 10.16
N ALA A 95 -3.17 -10.02 11.37
CA ALA A 95 -2.51 -8.78 11.74
C ALA A 95 -1.18 -9.06 12.43
N ALA A 96 -0.32 -8.04 12.53
CA ALA A 96 0.81 -8.07 13.44
C ALA A 96 1.03 -6.71 14.10
N LEU A 97 1.54 -6.72 15.32
CA LEU A 97 2.00 -5.53 16.02
C LEU A 97 3.53 -5.51 16.00
N GLN A 98 4.09 -4.63 15.18
CA GLN A 98 5.51 -4.28 15.23
C GLN A 98 5.75 -3.39 16.44
N SER A 99 6.86 -3.61 17.15
CA SER A 99 7.24 -2.85 18.34
C SER A 99 8.76 -2.74 18.49
N GLY A 100 9.18 -1.79 19.32
CA GLY A 100 10.59 -1.57 19.67
C GLY A 100 11.31 -0.62 18.73
N SER A 101 10.96 -0.55 17.46
CA SER A 101 11.55 0.36 16.48
C SER A 101 10.57 0.62 15.34
N TYR A 102 10.66 1.82 14.73
CA TYR A 102 10.05 2.12 13.43
C TYR A 102 10.89 1.56 12.25
N ASP A 103 12.16 1.24 12.48
CA ASP A 103 12.99 0.53 11.52
C ASP A 103 12.64 -0.97 11.56
N PRO A 104 12.07 -1.55 10.48
CA PRO A 104 11.64 -2.93 10.48
C PRO A 104 12.79 -3.93 10.65
N SER A 105 14.03 -3.58 10.27
CA SER A 105 15.19 -4.43 10.45
C SER A 105 15.61 -4.60 11.92
N ALA A 106 15.27 -3.60 12.75
CA ALA A 106 15.58 -3.56 14.19
C ALA A 106 14.37 -3.85 15.10
N ALA A 107 13.17 -4.04 14.49
CA ALA A 107 11.93 -4.24 15.21
C ALA A 107 11.65 -5.71 15.52
N SER A 108 10.64 -5.95 16.36
CA SER A 108 9.98 -7.24 16.55
C SER A 108 8.52 -7.15 16.11
N ALA A 109 7.93 -8.28 15.69
CA ALA A 109 6.53 -8.38 15.33
C ALA A 109 5.85 -9.51 16.11
N LYS A 110 4.68 -9.23 16.66
CA LYS A 110 3.78 -10.22 17.27
C LYS A 110 2.58 -10.38 16.35
N PHE A 111 2.43 -11.55 15.74
CA PHE A 111 1.32 -11.84 14.83
C PHE A 111 0.05 -12.17 15.60
N ALA A 112 -1.10 -11.89 14.99
CA ALA A 112 -2.42 -12.08 15.56
C ALA A 112 -3.42 -12.63 14.53
N TRP A 113 -4.13 -13.66 14.96
CA TRP A 113 -5.32 -14.25 14.34
C TRP A 113 -6.20 -14.80 15.45
N LYS A 114 -7.42 -15.24 15.16
CA LYS A 114 -8.27 -15.85 16.18
C LYS A 114 -7.79 -17.27 16.48
N THR A 115 -7.60 -17.56 17.78
CA THR A 115 -7.19 -18.84 18.37
C THR A 115 -8.30 -19.36 19.28
N GLY A 116 -8.13 -20.57 19.86
CA GLY A 116 -9.13 -21.22 20.73
C GLY A 116 -9.92 -22.31 20.02
N GLY A 117 -9.40 -22.77 18.89
CA GLY A 117 -9.93 -23.83 18.04
C GLY A 117 -9.09 -23.88 16.76
N THR A 118 -9.73 -24.18 15.64
CA THR A 118 -9.09 -24.01 14.33
C THR A 118 -8.79 -22.52 14.11
N PRO A 119 -7.56 -22.17 13.72
CA PRO A 119 -7.22 -20.78 13.41
C PRO A 119 -8.20 -20.16 12.40
N SER A 120 -8.62 -18.91 12.66
CA SER A 120 -9.49 -18.17 11.77
C SER A 120 -9.07 -16.71 11.68
N SER A 121 -9.65 -15.98 10.75
CA SER A 121 -9.31 -14.60 10.41
C SER A 121 -9.32 -13.69 11.65
N TRP A 122 -8.34 -12.80 11.74
CA TRP A 122 -8.25 -11.79 12.79
C TRP A 122 -9.45 -10.83 12.73
N PHE A 123 -9.72 -10.26 11.57
CA PHE A 123 -10.94 -9.51 11.30
C PHE A 123 -12.02 -10.47 10.82
N PRO A 124 -13.22 -10.46 11.43
CA PRO A 124 -14.21 -11.52 11.22
C PRO A 124 -14.76 -11.57 9.80
N GLU A 125 -14.98 -12.77 9.32
CA GLU A 125 -15.73 -13.05 8.10
C GLU A 125 -17.25 -12.88 8.33
N ASN A 126 -18.02 -12.74 7.24
CA ASN A 126 -19.49 -12.61 7.30
C ASN A 126 -20.14 -13.58 6.31
N GLY A 127 -20.60 -14.71 6.83
CA GLY A 127 -21.18 -15.76 5.99
C GLY A 127 -20.16 -16.33 5.01
N THR A 128 -20.46 -16.23 3.72
CA THR A 128 -19.56 -16.64 2.63
C THR A 128 -18.58 -15.55 2.20
N SER A 129 -18.74 -14.32 2.72
CA SER A 129 -17.90 -13.19 2.39
C SER A 129 -16.74 -13.06 3.37
N TRP A 130 -15.63 -12.56 2.90
CA TRP A 130 -14.47 -12.26 3.73
C TRP A 130 -13.96 -10.84 3.49
N HIS A 131 -12.92 -10.44 4.20
CA HIS A 131 -12.41 -9.09 4.15
C HIS A 131 -10.91 -9.10 3.92
N TRP A 132 -10.47 -8.33 2.93
CA TRP A 132 -9.07 -8.00 2.74
C TRP A 132 -8.79 -6.57 3.22
N PRO A 133 -7.64 -6.34 3.86
CA PRO A 133 -7.30 -5.00 4.33
C PRO A 133 -7.07 -4.04 3.15
N ALA A 134 -7.44 -2.80 3.37
CA ALA A 134 -7.25 -1.72 2.41
C ALA A 134 -6.61 -0.48 3.05
N GLY A 135 -6.09 -0.62 4.26
CA GLY A 135 -5.37 0.42 4.99
C GLY A 135 -6.02 0.79 6.32
N GLY A 136 -5.49 1.83 6.92
CA GLY A 136 -6.02 2.39 8.15
C GLY A 136 -5.34 3.71 8.52
N VAL A 137 -5.92 4.41 9.48
CA VAL A 137 -5.37 5.66 9.99
C VAL A 137 -5.67 5.81 11.48
N ARG A 138 -4.63 6.09 12.28
CA ARG A 138 -4.78 6.48 13.66
C ARG A 138 -5.15 7.96 13.72
N LEU A 139 -6.31 8.25 14.29
CA LEU A 139 -6.75 9.57 14.70
C LEU A 139 -6.40 9.81 16.18
N THR A 140 -6.70 10.98 16.73
CA THR A 140 -6.38 11.30 18.12
C THR A 140 -7.08 10.33 19.09
N THR A 141 -8.36 10.07 18.87
CA THR A 141 -9.22 9.32 19.81
C THR A 141 -9.51 7.89 19.37
N ARG A 142 -9.32 7.56 18.08
CA ARG A 142 -9.67 6.25 17.52
C ARG A 142 -8.75 5.82 16.38
N LEU A 143 -8.87 4.58 16.00
CA LEU A 143 -8.27 4.02 14.80
C LEU A 143 -9.39 3.69 13.81
N LEU A 144 -9.23 4.10 12.56
CA LEU A 144 -10.09 3.67 11.46
C LEU A 144 -9.36 2.62 10.63
N LEU A 145 -10.05 1.53 10.31
CA LEU A 145 -9.56 0.48 9.43
C LEU A 145 -10.49 0.34 8.24
N PHE A 146 -9.88 0.25 7.07
CA PHE A 146 -10.56 0.11 5.79
C PHE A 146 -10.38 -1.30 5.28
N TRP A 147 -11.47 -1.91 4.83
CA TRP A 147 -11.53 -3.27 4.33
C TRP A 147 -12.26 -3.31 3.00
N THR A 148 -11.86 -4.21 2.13
CA THR A 148 -12.63 -4.59 0.94
C THR A 148 -13.39 -5.87 1.25
N ILE A 149 -14.71 -5.84 1.06
CA ILE A 149 -15.56 -7.04 1.13
C ILE A 149 -15.31 -7.85 -0.13
N ILE A 150 -15.05 -9.14 0.04
CA ILE A 150 -14.80 -10.08 -1.07
C ILE A 150 -15.87 -11.16 -1.05
N HIS A 151 -16.41 -11.46 -2.23
CA HIS A 151 -17.37 -12.54 -2.47
C HIS A 151 -16.76 -13.61 -3.37
N PRO A 152 -17.17 -14.89 -3.23
CA PRO A 152 -16.92 -15.89 -4.25
C PRO A 152 -17.54 -15.47 -5.59
N ALA A 153 -16.82 -15.64 -6.69
CA ALA A 153 -17.28 -15.33 -8.03
C ALA A 153 -16.88 -16.38 -9.04
N SER A 154 -17.61 -16.47 -10.16
CA SER A 154 -17.34 -17.43 -11.24
C SER A 154 -16.38 -16.86 -12.30
N ASN A 155 -15.40 -16.05 -11.87
CA ASN A 155 -14.34 -15.51 -12.73
C ASN A 155 -13.05 -16.34 -12.60
N ALA A 156 -12.00 -15.98 -13.35
CA ALA A 156 -10.72 -16.69 -13.35
C ALA A 156 -10.01 -16.70 -11.97
N PHE A 157 -10.31 -15.75 -11.08
CA PHE A 157 -9.75 -15.69 -9.74
C PHE A 157 -10.60 -16.38 -8.68
N GLY A 158 -11.87 -16.70 -9.00
CA GLY A 158 -12.81 -17.32 -8.06
C GLY A 158 -13.39 -16.37 -7.01
N PHE A 159 -13.14 -15.07 -7.12
CA PHE A 159 -13.65 -14.05 -6.20
C PHE A 159 -13.76 -12.68 -6.89
N GLU A 160 -14.48 -11.77 -6.27
CA GLU A 160 -14.56 -10.36 -6.68
C GLU A 160 -14.79 -9.43 -5.48
N ALA A 161 -14.42 -8.17 -5.64
CA ALA A 161 -14.70 -7.12 -4.67
C ALA A 161 -16.19 -6.75 -4.71
N ALA A 162 -16.80 -6.56 -3.52
CA ALA A 162 -18.21 -6.24 -3.37
C ALA A 162 -18.46 -4.89 -2.67
N GLY A 163 -17.41 -4.12 -2.46
CA GLY A 163 -17.45 -2.79 -1.86
C GLY A 163 -16.64 -2.67 -0.57
N PRO A 164 -16.62 -1.48 0.02
CA PRO A 164 -15.84 -1.22 1.22
C PRO A 164 -16.60 -1.58 2.50
N ARG A 165 -15.84 -1.88 3.54
CA ARG A 165 -16.26 -1.84 4.94
C ARG A 165 -15.30 -1.00 5.73
N VAL A 166 -15.79 -0.04 6.48
CA VAL A 166 -14.97 0.81 7.37
C VAL A 166 -15.37 0.51 8.79
N VAL A 167 -14.40 0.35 9.67
CA VAL A 167 -14.65 0.15 11.10
C VAL A 167 -13.78 1.08 11.93
N SER A 168 -14.27 1.42 13.13
CA SER A 168 -13.50 2.12 14.15
C SER A 168 -13.14 1.20 15.30
N VAL A 169 -12.00 1.50 15.93
CA VAL A 169 -11.51 0.94 17.17
C VAL A 169 -11.29 2.08 18.16
N ASP A 170 -12.02 2.09 19.27
CA ASP A 170 -11.98 3.20 20.24
C ASP A 170 -10.83 3.08 21.26
N SER A 171 -10.21 1.91 21.37
CA SER A 171 -9.09 1.68 22.29
C SER A 171 -7.85 1.15 21.55
N PRO A 172 -7.28 1.93 20.59
CA PRO A 172 -6.21 1.45 19.72
C PRO A 172 -4.85 1.26 20.43
N ASP A 173 -4.73 1.70 21.69
CA ASP A 173 -3.53 1.48 22.50
C ASP A 173 -3.52 0.10 23.18
N SER A 174 -4.65 -0.60 23.23
CA SER A 174 -4.75 -1.97 23.76
C SER A 174 -4.14 -2.99 22.78
N ASP A 175 -4.05 -4.25 23.20
CA ASP A 175 -3.57 -5.35 22.35
C ASP A 175 -4.57 -5.57 21.18
N PRO A 176 -4.12 -5.67 19.93
CA PRO A 176 -5.00 -5.88 18.79
C PRO A 176 -5.90 -7.12 18.85
N SER A 177 -5.53 -8.13 19.65
CA SER A 177 -6.37 -9.32 19.87
C SER A 177 -7.63 -9.04 20.69
N SER A 178 -7.65 -7.93 21.43
CA SER A 178 -8.77 -7.50 22.28
C SER A 178 -9.67 -6.44 21.66
N TRP A 179 -9.40 -5.99 20.44
CA TRP A 179 -10.14 -4.91 19.82
C TRP A 179 -11.57 -5.29 19.47
N ALA A 180 -12.50 -4.38 19.82
CA ALA A 180 -13.86 -4.39 19.30
C ALA A 180 -13.92 -3.48 18.06
N PHE A 181 -14.63 -3.95 17.04
CA PHE A 181 -14.82 -3.24 15.79
C PHE A 181 -16.24 -2.70 15.71
N THR A 182 -16.36 -1.39 15.50
CA THR A 182 -17.65 -0.72 15.31
C THR A 182 -17.77 -0.27 13.85
N ASP A 183 -18.82 -0.70 13.14
CA ASP A 183 -19.03 -0.33 11.75
C ASP A 183 -19.25 1.18 11.62
N VAL A 184 -18.61 1.76 10.60
CA VAL A 184 -18.71 3.16 10.21
C VAL A 184 -19.37 3.24 8.84
N LYS A 185 -20.45 4.01 8.73
CA LYS A 185 -21.10 4.25 7.45
C LYS A 185 -20.32 5.33 6.68
N PHE A 186 -19.55 4.91 5.68
CA PHE A 186 -18.85 5.83 4.79
C PHE A 186 -19.68 6.06 3.51
N PRO A 187 -20.03 7.32 3.17
CA PRO A 187 -20.81 7.63 1.97
C PRO A 187 -20.00 7.35 0.68
N THR A 188 -20.45 6.42 -0.15
CA THR A 188 -19.78 6.02 -1.41
C THR A 188 -20.69 6.32 -2.62
N PRO A 189 -20.09 6.52 -3.81
CA PRO A 189 -20.85 6.59 -5.07
C PRO A 189 -21.69 5.32 -5.32
N ALA A 190 -22.61 5.38 -6.28
CA ALA A 190 -23.50 4.27 -6.61
C ALA A 190 -22.85 3.11 -7.38
N PHE A 191 -21.58 3.24 -7.79
CA PHE A 191 -20.82 2.19 -8.45
C PHE A 191 -19.81 1.54 -7.49
N PRO A 192 -19.32 0.33 -7.77
CA PRO A 192 -18.40 -0.38 -6.90
C PRO A 192 -17.08 0.35 -6.74
N VAL A 193 -16.65 0.53 -5.50
CA VAL A 193 -15.33 1.07 -5.15
C VAL A 193 -14.74 0.31 -3.96
N ALA A 194 -13.42 0.16 -3.94
CA ALA A 194 -12.66 -0.18 -2.75
C ALA A 194 -12.02 1.09 -2.17
N LEU A 195 -12.28 1.39 -0.90
CA LEU A 195 -11.69 2.54 -0.20
C LEU A 195 -10.33 2.16 0.37
N GLN A 196 -9.31 2.99 0.15
CA GLN A 196 -7.96 2.72 0.60
C GLN A 196 -7.11 3.98 0.76
N ALA A 197 -5.86 3.80 1.16
CA ALA A 197 -4.85 4.85 1.27
C ALA A 197 -5.34 6.10 2.02
N PRO A 198 -5.89 5.96 3.25
CA PRO A 198 -6.32 7.12 4.02
C PRO A 198 -5.12 7.98 4.43
N VAL A 199 -5.22 9.30 4.27
CA VAL A 199 -4.19 10.26 4.66
C VAL A 199 -4.80 11.49 5.31
N VAL A 200 -4.26 11.91 6.46
CA VAL A 200 -4.66 13.15 7.12
C VAL A 200 -3.82 14.31 6.56
N SER A 201 -4.49 15.36 6.11
CA SER A 201 -3.83 16.59 5.69
C SER A 201 -4.71 17.79 6.03
N GLY A 202 -4.13 18.76 6.72
CA GLY A 202 -4.86 19.93 7.21
C GLY A 202 -6.04 19.54 8.12
N THR A 203 -7.23 19.99 7.76
CA THR A 203 -8.47 19.74 8.53
C THR A 203 -9.31 18.58 7.98
N TYR A 204 -8.74 17.77 7.09
CA TYR A 204 -9.44 16.67 6.43
C TYR A 204 -8.70 15.33 6.57
N LEU A 205 -9.48 14.27 6.64
CA LEU A 205 -9.08 12.92 6.29
C LEU A 205 -9.43 12.71 4.82
N PHE A 206 -8.43 12.51 3.97
CA PHE A 206 -8.60 12.10 2.58
C PHE A 206 -8.60 10.57 2.51
N VAL A 207 -9.46 10.02 1.66
CA VAL A 207 -9.57 8.58 1.42
C VAL A 207 -9.65 8.38 -0.09
N TYR A 208 -8.72 7.61 -0.62
CA TYR A 208 -8.76 7.24 -2.03
C TYR A 208 -9.68 6.05 -2.23
N ALA A 209 -10.20 5.96 -3.44
CA ALA A 209 -11.08 4.87 -3.84
C ALA A 209 -10.69 4.41 -5.24
N ILE A 210 -10.63 3.11 -5.45
CA ILE A 210 -10.43 2.54 -6.77
C ILE A 210 -11.71 1.83 -7.22
N ARG A 211 -12.06 1.95 -8.50
CA ARG A 211 -13.16 1.18 -9.08
C ARG A 211 -12.76 -0.29 -9.16
N GLU A 212 -13.34 -1.09 -8.27
CA GLU A 212 -13.04 -2.52 -8.17
C GLU A 212 -14.33 -3.29 -7.81
N PRO A 213 -14.78 -4.23 -8.63
CA PRO A 213 -14.25 -4.59 -9.95
C PRO A 213 -14.49 -3.49 -11.00
N GLY A 214 -13.55 -3.32 -11.94
CA GLY A 214 -13.69 -2.33 -13.01
C GLY A 214 -12.41 -1.99 -13.74
N ASP A 215 -12.33 -0.73 -14.13
CA ASP A 215 -11.25 -0.15 -14.95
C ASP A 215 -10.06 0.38 -14.13
N HIS A 216 -10.10 0.22 -12.81
CA HIS A 216 -9.11 0.71 -11.86
C HIS A 216 -8.93 2.25 -11.86
N HIS A 217 -9.94 3.00 -12.26
CA HIS A 217 -9.93 4.44 -12.04
C HIS A 217 -9.87 4.78 -10.56
N VAL A 218 -9.02 5.72 -10.21
CA VAL A 218 -8.83 6.16 -8.82
C VAL A 218 -9.52 7.50 -8.62
N TYR A 219 -10.34 7.56 -7.58
CA TYR A 219 -11.10 8.71 -7.12
C TYR A 219 -10.64 9.12 -5.72
N ILE A 220 -11.10 10.26 -5.24
CA ILE A 220 -10.77 10.73 -3.89
C ILE A 220 -11.99 11.32 -3.19
N ALA A 221 -12.15 10.96 -1.93
CA ALA A 221 -13.07 11.57 -0.99
C ALA A 221 -12.31 12.31 0.11
N ARG A 222 -12.95 13.28 0.74
CA ARG A 222 -12.47 13.88 1.98
C ARG A 222 -13.57 13.94 3.02
N VAL A 223 -13.17 13.81 4.28
CA VAL A 223 -14.04 13.87 5.45
C VAL A 223 -13.50 14.97 6.38
N PRO A 224 -14.32 15.88 6.92
CA PRO A 224 -13.85 16.78 7.96
C PRO A 224 -13.24 16.00 9.12
N LEU A 225 -12.00 16.30 9.49
CA LEU A 225 -11.25 15.55 10.50
C LEU A 225 -11.99 15.51 11.85
N LYS A 226 -12.62 16.63 12.23
CA LYS A 226 -13.45 16.70 13.43
C LYS A 226 -14.62 15.71 13.43
N GLY A 227 -15.23 15.47 12.25
CA GLY A 227 -16.28 14.46 12.09
C GLY A 227 -15.69 13.05 12.21
N ALA A 228 -14.60 12.75 11.49
CA ALA A 228 -13.93 11.47 11.55
C ALA A 228 -13.51 11.09 12.98
N GLU A 229 -13.04 12.05 13.79
CA GLU A 229 -12.66 11.86 15.21
C GLU A 229 -13.81 11.38 16.09
N VAL A 230 -15.05 11.72 15.76
CA VAL A 230 -16.24 11.29 16.51
C VAL A 230 -17.08 10.21 15.80
N GLY A 231 -16.59 9.74 14.63
CA GLY A 231 -17.29 8.71 13.84
C GLY A 231 -18.43 9.26 12.98
N ASP A 232 -18.48 10.57 12.76
CA ASP A 232 -19.44 11.21 11.87
C ASP A 232 -18.81 11.43 10.48
N PHE A 233 -19.29 10.68 9.50
CA PHE A 233 -18.86 10.73 8.11
C PHE A 233 -19.91 11.38 7.19
N SER A 234 -20.96 12.01 7.77
CA SER A 234 -22.03 12.65 6.99
C SER A 234 -21.50 13.81 6.13
N GLY A 235 -20.42 14.48 6.56
CA GLY A 235 -19.76 15.54 5.82
C GLY A 235 -18.77 15.06 4.76
N THR A 236 -18.81 13.78 4.35
CA THR A 236 -17.95 13.27 3.27
C THR A 236 -18.29 13.91 1.94
N THR A 237 -17.26 14.41 1.25
CA THR A 237 -17.38 14.97 -0.11
C THR A 237 -16.40 14.27 -1.05
N TRP A 238 -16.79 14.16 -2.33
CA TRP A 238 -16.02 13.56 -3.42
C TRP A 238 -15.57 14.65 -4.39
N TYR A 239 -14.36 14.52 -4.91
CA TYR A 239 -13.81 15.49 -5.84
C TYR A 239 -14.43 15.32 -7.23
N THR A 240 -14.89 16.42 -7.83
CA THR A 240 -15.48 16.44 -9.19
C THR A 240 -14.72 17.42 -10.07
N PRO A 241 -14.61 17.18 -11.40
CA PRO A 241 -13.78 18.00 -12.28
C PRO A 241 -14.18 19.48 -12.30
N ASP A 242 -15.49 19.75 -12.37
CA ASP A 242 -16.02 21.09 -12.67
C ASP A 242 -16.56 21.83 -11.45
N ARG A 243 -16.92 21.09 -10.38
CA ARG A 243 -17.63 21.64 -9.22
C ARG A 243 -16.87 21.49 -7.92
N GLY A 244 -15.63 20.97 -7.99
CA GLY A 244 -14.81 20.70 -6.80
C GLY A 244 -15.43 19.63 -5.91
N TRP A 245 -15.44 19.83 -4.61
CA TRP A 245 -15.88 18.84 -3.61
C TRP A 245 -17.40 18.84 -3.45
N GLN A 246 -18.05 17.71 -3.74
CA GLN A 246 -19.50 17.52 -3.68
C GLN A 246 -19.84 16.34 -2.76
N ASP A 247 -20.95 16.42 -2.03
CA ASP A 247 -21.50 15.26 -1.33
C ASP A 247 -22.05 14.22 -2.34
N VAL A 248 -22.24 12.99 -1.87
CA VAL A 248 -22.66 11.86 -2.73
C VAL A 248 -24.01 12.14 -3.40
N ALA A 249 -24.94 12.82 -2.72
CA ALA A 249 -26.28 13.11 -3.26
C ALA A 249 -26.22 14.11 -4.42
N ASN A 250 -25.20 14.93 -4.48
CA ASN A 250 -25.02 16.00 -5.47
C ASN A 250 -23.92 15.70 -6.50
N LEU A 251 -23.39 14.48 -6.59
CA LEU A 251 -22.35 14.15 -7.57
C LEU A 251 -22.77 14.40 -9.00
N GLY A 252 -24.00 14.07 -9.37
CA GLY A 252 -24.52 14.25 -10.74
C GLY A 252 -23.84 13.40 -11.82
N GLY A 253 -22.91 12.52 -11.43
CA GLY A 253 -22.11 11.66 -12.28
C GLY A 253 -20.95 11.03 -11.50
N GLU A 254 -19.95 10.55 -12.21
CA GLU A 254 -18.73 10.02 -11.57
C GLU A 254 -17.87 11.14 -10.99
N PRO A 255 -17.19 10.89 -9.85
CA PRO A 255 -16.12 11.78 -9.35
C PRO A 255 -14.98 11.92 -10.37
N ALA A 256 -14.11 12.88 -10.16
CA ALA A 256 -12.92 13.06 -10.98
C ALA A 256 -11.95 11.88 -10.78
N VAL A 257 -11.46 11.35 -11.90
CA VAL A 257 -10.32 10.43 -11.90
C VAL A 257 -9.07 11.23 -11.52
N VAL A 258 -8.41 10.86 -10.41
CA VAL A 258 -7.27 11.60 -9.90
C VAL A 258 -5.93 11.01 -10.30
N PHE A 259 -5.81 9.68 -10.49
CA PHE A 259 -4.61 9.07 -11.05
C PHE A 259 -4.74 8.95 -12.55
N PRO A 260 -3.81 9.52 -13.33
CA PRO A 260 -3.80 9.31 -14.78
C PRO A 260 -3.51 7.83 -15.11
N GLY A 261 -4.10 7.36 -16.21
CA GLY A 261 -4.03 5.96 -16.63
C GLY A 261 -5.21 5.14 -16.15
N ALA A 262 -5.27 3.90 -16.59
CA ALA A 262 -6.30 2.91 -16.25
C ALA A 262 -5.73 1.48 -16.34
N GLY A 263 -6.49 0.49 -15.92
CA GLY A 263 -6.08 -0.92 -15.97
C GLY A 263 -4.79 -1.14 -15.19
N THR A 264 -3.75 -1.68 -15.83
CA THR A 264 -2.48 -2.03 -15.17
C THR A 264 -1.60 -0.84 -14.77
N ASP A 265 -1.95 0.39 -15.16
CA ASP A 265 -1.30 1.61 -14.68
C ASP A 265 -1.67 1.93 -13.23
N ASN A 266 -2.80 1.42 -12.76
CA ASN A 266 -3.31 1.60 -11.41
C ASN A 266 -3.51 0.22 -10.75
N ALA A 267 -2.71 -0.06 -9.72
CA ALA A 267 -2.86 -1.29 -8.96
C ALA A 267 -4.11 -1.24 -8.07
N PRO A 268 -4.79 -2.39 -7.83
CA PRO A 268 -5.88 -2.48 -6.85
C PRO A 268 -5.45 -2.11 -5.43
N GLU A 269 -4.15 -2.16 -5.15
CA GLU A 269 -3.57 -1.81 -3.87
C GLU A 269 -2.45 -0.77 -4.04
N PHE A 270 -2.51 0.30 -3.27
CA PHE A 270 -1.49 1.35 -3.22
C PHE A 270 -1.52 2.07 -1.87
N SER A 271 -0.56 2.92 -1.63
CA SER A 271 -0.52 3.85 -0.51
C SER A 271 -0.39 5.29 -0.98
N VAL A 272 -0.84 6.23 -0.16
CA VAL A 272 -0.56 7.65 -0.32
C VAL A 272 -0.05 8.21 1.01
N GLN A 273 0.94 9.08 0.95
CA GLN A 273 1.48 9.77 2.11
C GLN A 273 1.76 11.24 1.80
N ALA A 274 1.54 12.10 2.80
CA ALA A 274 2.00 13.49 2.75
C ALA A 274 3.52 13.53 2.99
N GLN A 275 4.22 14.34 2.21
CA GLN A 275 5.65 14.59 2.35
C GLN A 275 5.91 15.83 3.22
N LYS A 276 7.13 15.95 3.73
CA LYS A 276 7.51 17.07 4.61
C LYS A 276 7.47 18.44 3.91
N ASP A 277 7.63 18.45 2.60
CA ASP A 277 7.55 19.66 1.76
C ASP A 277 6.12 20.07 1.40
N GLY A 278 5.12 19.31 1.87
CA GLY A 278 3.70 19.54 1.60
C GLY A 278 3.17 18.88 0.34
N THR A 279 4.02 18.20 -0.43
CA THR A 279 3.59 17.37 -1.57
C THR A 279 3.05 16.01 -1.11
N PHE A 280 2.55 15.22 -2.05
CA PHE A 280 2.03 13.87 -1.80
C PHE A 280 2.76 12.87 -2.66
N LEU A 281 3.02 11.70 -2.09
CA LEU A 281 3.63 10.56 -2.75
C LEU A 281 2.69 9.36 -2.70
N ALA A 282 2.42 8.76 -3.85
CA ALA A 282 1.78 7.45 -3.94
C ALA A 282 2.82 6.39 -4.32
N VAL A 283 2.71 5.20 -3.73
CA VAL A 283 3.51 4.02 -4.07
C VAL A 283 2.58 2.90 -4.46
N GLN A 284 2.85 2.25 -5.59
CA GLN A 284 2.02 1.19 -6.15
C GLN A 284 2.84 0.18 -6.97
N SER A 285 2.23 -0.93 -7.32
CA SER A 285 2.71 -1.79 -8.40
C SER A 285 2.21 -1.26 -9.75
N VAL A 286 2.95 -1.46 -10.83
CA VAL A 286 2.51 -1.19 -12.21
C VAL A 286 2.88 -2.37 -13.12
N GLY A 287 2.05 -2.62 -14.12
CA GLY A 287 2.20 -3.76 -15.03
C GLY A 287 1.63 -5.06 -14.47
N PHE A 288 1.59 -6.08 -15.32
CA PHE A 288 1.20 -7.43 -14.96
C PHE A 288 2.21 -8.42 -15.54
N GLY A 289 2.74 -9.33 -14.74
CA GLY A 289 3.82 -10.23 -15.10
C GLY A 289 5.19 -9.63 -14.81
N ALA A 290 5.68 -8.71 -15.65
CA ALA A 290 6.91 -7.92 -15.41
C ALA A 290 6.64 -6.71 -14.50
N THR A 291 5.93 -6.91 -13.41
CA THR A 291 5.49 -5.86 -12.48
C THR A 291 6.67 -5.12 -11.85
N GLN A 292 6.55 -3.82 -11.77
CA GLN A 292 7.50 -2.91 -11.15
C GLN A 292 6.85 -2.18 -9.96
N ILE A 293 7.66 -1.69 -9.04
CA ILE A 293 7.22 -0.74 -8.02
C ILE A 293 7.42 0.66 -8.58
N ALA A 294 6.37 1.45 -8.53
CA ALA A 294 6.34 2.79 -9.08
C ALA A 294 5.84 3.81 -8.04
N VAL A 295 6.20 5.06 -8.28
CA VAL A 295 5.76 6.20 -7.49
C VAL A 295 5.02 7.20 -8.37
N ARG A 296 4.14 7.98 -7.75
CA ARG A 296 3.50 9.17 -8.31
C ARG A 296 3.64 10.31 -7.31
N THR A 297 3.71 11.53 -7.78
CA THR A 297 3.74 12.73 -6.94
C THR A 297 2.63 13.69 -7.31
N ALA A 298 2.20 14.50 -6.33
CA ALA A 298 1.22 15.56 -6.54
C ALA A 298 1.43 16.72 -5.56
N PRO A 299 1.08 17.96 -5.94
CA PRO A 299 1.15 19.10 -5.03
C PRO A 299 -0.02 19.13 -4.01
N ALA A 300 -1.11 18.41 -4.27
CA ALA A 300 -2.30 18.33 -3.42
C ALA A 300 -2.88 16.91 -3.46
N PRO A 301 -3.70 16.49 -2.47
CA PRO A 301 -4.29 15.15 -2.43
C PRO A 301 -5.10 14.80 -3.69
N GLU A 302 -5.83 15.77 -4.23
CA GLU A 302 -6.61 15.62 -5.46
C GLU A 302 -5.77 15.75 -6.75
N GLY A 303 -4.50 16.08 -6.62
CA GLY A 303 -3.60 16.19 -7.77
C GLY A 303 -3.23 17.64 -8.16
N PRO A 304 -2.79 17.86 -9.42
CA PRO A 304 -2.63 16.83 -10.45
C PRO A 304 -1.52 15.82 -10.12
N TRP A 305 -1.83 14.54 -10.28
CA TRP A 305 -0.89 13.46 -10.06
C TRP A 305 -0.07 13.19 -11.33
N THR A 306 1.21 12.89 -11.16
CA THR A 306 2.08 12.44 -12.27
C THR A 306 1.65 11.07 -12.80
N ALA A 307 2.07 10.72 -14.01
CA ALA A 307 2.09 9.33 -14.46
C ALA A 307 2.94 8.45 -13.52
N PRO A 308 2.70 7.13 -13.45
CA PRO A 308 3.52 6.25 -12.63
C PRO A 308 4.94 6.22 -13.16
N CYS A 309 5.90 6.35 -12.26
CA CYS A 309 7.31 6.28 -12.59
C CYS A 309 7.95 5.10 -11.84
N ALA A 310 8.47 4.11 -12.58
CA ALA A 310 9.07 2.92 -12.02
C ALA A 310 10.38 3.27 -11.28
N VAL A 311 10.50 2.78 -10.04
CA VAL A 311 11.64 3.04 -9.16
C VAL A 311 12.36 1.76 -8.73
N PHE A 312 11.72 0.60 -8.84
CA PHE A 312 12.31 -0.67 -8.47
C PHE A 312 11.72 -1.82 -9.30
N GLN A 313 12.60 -2.71 -9.78
CA GLN A 313 12.23 -3.96 -10.45
C GLN A 313 12.47 -5.13 -9.50
N PRO A 314 11.42 -5.75 -8.93
CA PRO A 314 11.57 -6.98 -8.16
C PRO A 314 12.23 -8.09 -8.97
N SER A 315 13.20 -8.80 -8.38
CA SER A 315 13.88 -9.91 -9.06
C SER A 315 12.93 -11.05 -9.42
N GLU A 316 11.89 -11.26 -8.61
CA GLU A 316 10.87 -12.29 -8.79
C GLU A 316 10.02 -12.06 -10.04
N SER A 317 9.85 -10.81 -10.48
CA SER A 317 9.04 -10.48 -11.66
C SER A 317 9.62 -11.02 -12.98
N SER A 318 10.88 -11.43 -13.00
CA SER A 318 11.52 -12.09 -14.14
C SER A 318 11.39 -13.62 -14.13
N ALA A 319 10.94 -14.22 -13.02
CA ALA A 319 10.82 -15.67 -12.89
C ALA A 319 9.57 -16.19 -13.63
N GLN A 320 9.71 -17.29 -14.36
CA GLN A 320 8.61 -17.88 -15.12
C GLN A 320 7.42 -18.23 -14.19
N GLY A 321 6.25 -17.72 -14.50
CA GLY A 321 5.01 -17.95 -13.74
C GLY A 321 4.92 -17.24 -12.39
N ALA A 322 5.94 -16.46 -11.99
CA ALA A 322 5.82 -15.57 -10.85
C ALA A 322 5.07 -14.29 -11.25
N PHE A 323 4.37 -13.70 -10.29
CA PHE A 323 3.85 -12.35 -10.43
C PHE A 323 4.03 -11.57 -9.12
N VAL A 324 4.30 -10.30 -9.29
CA VAL A 324 4.51 -9.35 -8.20
C VAL A 324 3.31 -8.40 -8.15
N TYR A 325 2.87 -8.07 -6.95
CA TYR A 325 1.71 -7.22 -6.70
C TYR A 325 1.77 -6.60 -5.30
N ALA A 326 0.71 -5.91 -4.92
CA ALA A 326 0.54 -5.33 -3.59
C ALA A 326 1.67 -4.35 -3.19
N GLY A 327 2.32 -3.72 -4.21
CA GLY A 327 3.34 -2.69 -3.95
C GLY A 327 2.73 -1.49 -3.26
N LYS A 328 3.29 -1.08 -2.10
CA LYS A 328 2.85 0.10 -1.35
C LYS A 328 3.93 0.62 -0.42
N GLY A 329 3.85 1.91 -0.11
CA GLY A 329 4.69 2.57 0.88
C GLY A 329 4.12 2.46 2.29
N HIS A 330 4.97 2.66 3.28
CA HIS A 330 4.66 2.56 4.70
C HIS A 330 5.01 3.86 5.43
N PRO A 331 4.09 4.85 5.45
CA PRO A 331 4.30 6.09 6.19
C PRO A 331 4.62 5.82 7.65
N GLY A 332 5.61 6.54 8.19
CA GLY A 332 6.03 6.39 9.58
C GLY A 332 7.11 5.33 9.83
N LEU A 333 7.38 4.40 8.90
CA LEU A 333 8.55 3.53 9.01
C LEU A 333 9.84 4.31 8.71
N LEU A 334 10.93 3.87 9.34
CA LEU A 334 12.26 4.46 9.24
C LEU A 334 13.25 3.46 8.62
N GLY A 335 14.43 3.95 8.22
CA GLY A 335 15.51 3.15 7.63
C GLY A 335 15.70 3.40 6.14
N ALA A 336 14.82 4.21 5.53
CA ALA A 336 14.92 4.76 4.18
C ALA A 336 14.11 6.05 4.08
N ASP A 337 14.24 6.82 2.99
CA ASP A 337 13.41 8.01 2.74
C ASP A 337 11.93 7.59 2.60
N VAL A 338 11.70 6.50 1.85
CA VAL A 338 10.41 5.82 1.76
C VAL A 338 10.64 4.32 1.92
N VAL A 339 9.97 3.72 2.89
CA VAL A 339 9.93 2.27 3.05
C VAL A 339 8.73 1.74 2.28
N ALA A 340 8.95 0.74 1.43
CA ALA A 340 7.88 0.09 0.69
C ALA A 340 7.96 -1.44 0.86
N THR A 341 6.85 -2.11 0.54
CA THR A 341 6.82 -3.58 0.39
C THR A 341 6.09 -3.97 -0.88
N TYR A 342 6.30 -5.20 -1.32
CA TYR A 342 5.54 -5.90 -2.34
C TYR A 342 5.37 -7.36 -1.96
N ALA A 343 4.43 -8.06 -2.59
CA ALA A 343 4.26 -9.50 -2.49
C ALA A 343 4.64 -10.17 -3.81
N ALA A 344 5.23 -11.36 -3.72
CA ALA A 344 5.48 -12.23 -4.86
C ALA A 344 4.68 -13.53 -4.72
N ASN A 345 4.02 -13.96 -5.78
CA ASN A 345 3.22 -15.18 -5.85
C ASN A 345 3.51 -15.91 -7.15
N SER A 346 2.81 -16.97 -7.46
CA SER A 346 2.95 -17.73 -8.70
C SER A 346 1.61 -18.09 -9.31
N LEU A 347 1.50 -17.92 -10.62
CA LEU A 347 0.37 -18.42 -11.42
C LEU A 347 0.44 -19.95 -11.62
N THR A 348 1.59 -20.57 -11.32
CA THR A 348 1.73 -22.04 -11.36
C THR A 348 1.00 -22.66 -10.18
N SER A 349 -0.02 -23.48 -10.48
CA SER A 349 -0.82 -24.14 -9.45
C SER A 349 0.02 -24.88 -8.41
N GLY A 350 -0.26 -24.63 -7.13
CA GLY A 350 0.43 -25.25 -6.01
C GLY A 350 1.86 -24.75 -5.73
N LYS A 351 2.44 -23.89 -6.59
CA LYS A 351 3.80 -23.40 -6.38
C LYS A 351 3.94 -22.64 -5.07
N VAL A 352 2.98 -21.80 -4.71
CA VAL A 352 2.97 -21.06 -3.43
C VAL A 352 2.97 -22.00 -2.21
N LEU A 353 2.44 -23.21 -2.34
CA LEU A 353 2.43 -24.18 -1.24
C LEU A 353 3.78 -24.87 -1.04
N THR A 354 4.57 -25.02 -2.09
CA THR A 354 5.84 -25.77 -2.09
C THR A 354 7.07 -24.88 -2.06
N ASP A 355 6.94 -23.61 -2.48
CA ASP A 355 8.04 -22.66 -2.49
C ASP A 355 7.88 -21.64 -1.36
N MET A 356 8.62 -21.87 -0.28
CA MET A 356 8.60 -21.00 0.90
C MET A 356 9.28 -19.64 0.69
N SER A 357 9.94 -19.43 -0.44
CA SER A 357 10.47 -18.11 -0.78
C SER A 357 9.41 -17.11 -1.25
N LEU A 358 8.24 -17.61 -1.70
CA LEU A 358 7.11 -16.78 -2.13
C LEU A 358 6.20 -16.40 -0.95
N TYR A 359 5.28 -15.46 -1.20
CA TYR A 359 4.16 -15.12 -0.33
C TYR A 359 4.55 -14.56 1.05
N PHE A 360 5.70 -13.91 1.13
CA PHE A 360 6.09 -13.03 2.22
C PHE A 360 6.22 -11.61 1.67
N PRO A 361 5.73 -10.58 2.39
CA PRO A 361 6.02 -9.21 2.01
C PRO A 361 7.52 -8.96 2.02
N ARG A 362 8.03 -8.32 0.97
CA ARG A 362 9.45 -8.00 0.81
C ARG A 362 9.65 -6.51 0.86
N PHE A 363 10.61 -6.10 1.67
CA PHE A 363 10.90 -4.69 1.86
C PHE A 363 11.79 -4.12 0.74
N VAL A 364 11.50 -2.88 0.41
CA VAL A 364 12.27 -2.05 -0.54
C VAL A 364 12.55 -0.71 0.12
N LYS A 365 13.80 -0.26 0.01
CA LYS A 365 14.18 1.12 0.29
C LYS A 365 14.03 1.93 -0.98
N LEU A 366 13.26 3.00 -0.92
CA LEU A 366 13.15 3.95 -2.01
C LEU A 366 13.78 5.28 -1.57
N THR A 367 14.50 5.93 -2.48
CA THR A 367 14.87 7.33 -2.31
C THR A 367 13.65 8.20 -2.63
N ALA A 368 13.45 9.30 -1.89
CA ALA A 368 12.42 10.28 -2.22
C ALA A 368 12.74 10.90 -3.60
N PRO A 369 11.72 11.17 -4.42
CA PRO A 369 11.90 11.83 -5.72
C PRO A 369 12.47 13.25 -5.56
#